data_f99431665124a47a91f9e459be9a8a64
#
_entry.id   f99431665124a47a91f9e459be9a8a64
#
_cell.length_a   1.000
_cell.length_b   1.000
_cell.length_c   1.000
_cell.angle_alpha   90.00
_cell.angle_beta   90.00
_cell.angle_gamma   90.00
#
_symmetry.space_group_name_H-M   'P 1'
#
loop_
_entity.id
_entity.type
_entity.pdbx_description
1 polymer ?
#
loop_
_entity_poly.entity_id
_entity_poly.type
_entity_poly.pdbx_seq_one_letter_code
_entity_poly.pdbx_strand_id
1 'polypeptide(L)'
;KGFRKYISENIDLNKDGVLSKTEIKSVKTIYLGSASEVGGYICKNLTGINIFTELQTLECSCNKLTTLDVRKNTKLVKLGCDVNKLTKLDVSKNSKLEYLSCRDNKLTKLDVSRNSKLKYLDCYDNKLTDLNISKNQNLIVLNCSFNKLSKLDVTKNKKLSLLKCSDNKLTKLDVTKNTRLIELDCSRNNLKQLNLRYNE
;
A
#
# COMPACT_ATOMS: atom_id res chain seq x y z
N LYS A 1 -4.75 22.82 -0.78
CA LYS A 1 -4.20 23.63 -1.93
C LYS A 1 -3.56 22.71 -2.97
N GLY A 2 -2.64 21.82 -2.63
CA GLY A 2 -1.89 21.01 -3.59
C GLY A 2 -2.76 20.18 -4.56
N PHE A 3 -3.75 19.44 -4.06
CA PHE A 3 -4.59 18.61 -4.93
C PHE A 3 -5.46 19.42 -5.90
N ARG A 4 -6.02 20.56 -5.46
CA ARG A 4 -6.75 21.46 -6.36
C ARG A 4 -5.86 22.02 -7.47
N LYS A 5 -4.62 22.40 -7.13
CA LYS A 5 -3.64 22.87 -8.10
C LYS A 5 -3.34 21.77 -9.14
N TYR A 6 -3.10 20.53 -8.67
CA TYR A 6 -2.92 19.39 -9.57
C TYR A 6 -4.10 19.21 -10.54
N ILE A 7 -5.34 19.30 -10.03
CA ILE A 7 -6.54 19.15 -10.85
C ILE A 7 -6.59 20.22 -11.94
N SER A 8 -6.42 21.51 -11.58
CA SER A 8 -6.49 22.61 -12.54
C SER A 8 -5.36 22.61 -13.58
N GLU A 9 -4.24 21.99 -13.27
CA GLU A 9 -3.08 21.95 -14.19
C GLU A 9 -3.05 20.71 -15.07
N ASN A 10 -3.67 19.59 -14.63
CA ASN A 10 -3.49 18.30 -15.29
C ASN A 10 -4.79 17.62 -15.71
N ILE A 11 -5.95 18.03 -15.18
CA ILE A 11 -7.23 17.34 -15.43
C ILE A 11 -8.25 18.27 -16.07
N ASP A 12 -8.33 19.52 -15.62
CA ASP A 12 -9.16 20.58 -16.22
C ASP A 12 -8.48 21.06 -17.52
N LEU A 13 -8.73 20.35 -18.62
CA LEU A 13 -8.02 20.56 -19.88
C LEU A 13 -8.46 21.83 -20.59
N ASN A 14 -9.73 22.22 -20.47
CA ASN A 14 -10.27 23.42 -21.06
C ASN A 14 -10.06 24.68 -20.19
N LYS A 15 -9.58 24.48 -18.93
CA LYS A 15 -9.27 25.53 -17.96
C LYS A 15 -10.46 26.43 -17.62
N ASP A 16 -11.68 25.89 -17.63
CA ASP A 16 -12.89 26.63 -17.27
C ASP A 16 -13.15 26.63 -15.75
N GLY A 17 -12.33 25.91 -14.98
CA GLY A 17 -12.43 25.80 -13.52
C GLY A 17 -13.48 24.77 -13.04
N VAL A 18 -14.11 24.04 -13.98
CA VAL A 18 -15.15 23.03 -13.68
C VAL A 18 -14.80 21.72 -14.37
N LEU A 19 -14.75 20.64 -13.59
CA LEU A 19 -14.50 19.31 -14.19
C LEU A 19 -15.75 18.76 -14.86
N SER A 20 -15.73 18.60 -16.17
CA SER A 20 -16.75 17.91 -16.93
C SER A 20 -16.78 16.40 -16.62
N LYS A 21 -17.90 15.75 -16.92
CA LYS A 21 -18.02 14.28 -16.79
C LYS A 21 -17.00 13.53 -17.67
N THR A 22 -16.63 14.10 -18.81
CA THR A 22 -15.65 13.51 -19.73
C THR A 22 -14.27 13.56 -19.13
N GLU A 23 -13.84 14.71 -18.62
CA GLU A 23 -12.54 14.87 -17.94
C GLU A 23 -12.43 13.94 -16.74
N ILE A 24 -13.45 13.89 -15.86
CA ILE A 24 -13.47 12.99 -14.71
C ILE A 24 -13.32 11.52 -15.16
N LYS A 25 -14.04 11.07 -16.18
CA LYS A 25 -14.00 9.68 -16.65
C LYS A 25 -12.71 9.33 -17.38
N SER A 26 -12.01 10.29 -17.96
CA SER A 26 -10.74 10.07 -18.66
C SER A 26 -9.59 9.75 -17.69
N VAL A 27 -9.70 10.17 -16.41
CA VAL A 27 -8.63 10.03 -15.42
C VAL A 27 -8.49 8.59 -14.95
N LYS A 28 -7.43 7.93 -15.41
CA LYS A 28 -7.05 6.57 -14.97
C LYS A 28 -5.87 6.58 -14.02
N THR A 29 -5.10 7.66 -14.01
CA THR A 29 -3.86 7.78 -13.25
C THR A 29 -3.74 9.16 -12.63
N ILE A 30 -3.37 9.19 -11.35
CA ILE A 30 -3.04 10.42 -10.62
C ILE A 30 -1.68 10.22 -9.95
N TYR A 31 -0.73 11.11 -10.28
CA TYR A 31 0.60 11.18 -9.67
C TYR A 31 0.75 12.51 -8.93
N LEU A 32 0.74 12.44 -7.61
CA LEU A 32 0.99 13.59 -6.73
C LEU A 32 2.43 13.47 -6.21
N GLY A 33 3.40 13.70 -7.07
CA GLY A 33 4.82 13.53 -6.76
C GLY A 33 5.28 14.28 -5.53
N SER A 34 6.45 13.89 -5.04
CA SER A 34 7.13 14.52 -3.89
C SER A 34 7.36 16.01 -4.13
N ALA A 35 7.22 16.78 -3.06
CA ALA A 35 7.61 18.21 -3.06
C ALA A 35 9.10 18.46 -3.36
N SER A 36 9.92 17.40 -3.36
CA SER A 36 11.34 17.45 -3.75
C SER A 36 11.56 17.44 -5.26
N GLU A 37 10.57 17.05 -6.05
CA GLU A 37 10.61 17.18 -7.50
C GLU A 37 10.14 18.57 -7.90
N VAL A 38 10.80 19.18 -8.89
CA VAL A 38 10.44 20.53 -9.38
C VAL A 38 8.97 20.51 -9.81
N GLY A 39 8.12 21.22 -9.05
CA GLY A 39 6.67 21.24 -9.31
C GLY A 39 5.81 20.29 -8.46
N GLY A 40 6.37 19.55 -7.51
CA GLY A 40 5.62 18.61 -6.65
C GLY A 40 4.47 19.26 -5.87
N TYR A 41 3.39 18.51 -5.70
CA TYR A 41 2.18 18.97 -5.01
C TYR A 41 2.18 18.51 -3.56
N ILE A 42 2.26 19.45 -2.61
CA ILE A 42 2.10 19.12 -1.19
C ILE A 42 0.60 19.07 -0.85
N CYS A 43 0.10 17.87 -0.64
CA CYS A 43 -1.30 17.64 -0.30
C CYS A 43 -1.46 17.33 1.21
N LYS A 44 -2.36 18.06 1.87
CA LYS A 44 -2.79 17.75 3.24
C LYS A 44 -3.99 16.78 3.26
N ASN A 45 -4.77 16.78 2.21
CA ASN A 45 -5.89 15.86 1.95
C ASN A 45 -6.12 15.71 0.44
N LEU A 46 -6.86 14.68 0.07
CA LEU A 46 -7.31 14.43 -1.31
C LEU A 46 -8.84 14.50 -1.39
N THR A 47 -9.44 15.49 -0.74
CA THR A 47 -10.89 15.71 -0.82
C THR A 47 -11.32 15.86 -2.28
N GLY A 48 -12.29 15.06 -2.72
CA GLY A 48 -12.74 14.99 -4.12
C GLY A 48 -12.13 13.85 -4.93
N ILE A 49 -11.14 13.09 -4.40
CA ILE A 49 -10.58 11.93 -5.11
C ILE A 49 -11.63 10.89 -5.50
N ASN A 50 -12.70 10.80 -4.74
CA ASN A 50 -13.80 9.84 -4.90
C ASN A 50 -14.62 10.04 -6.17
N ILE A 51 -14.52 11.19 -6.87
CA ILE A 51 -15.21 11.43 -8.15
C ILE A 51 -14.56 10.67 -9.31
N PHE A 52 -13.25 10.36 -9.21
CA PHE A 52 -12.48 9.67 -10.25
C PHE A 52 -12.72 8.15 -10.18
N THR A 53 -13.91 7.71 -10.58
CA THR A 53 -14.33 6.30 -10.46
C THR A 53 -13.60 5.36 -11.41
N GLU A 54 -12.98 5.90 -12.48
CA GLU A 54 -12.17 5.16 -13.45
C GLU A 54 -10.70 5.03 -13.05
N LEU A 55 -10.31 5.60 -11.90
CA LEU A 55 -8.93 5.63 -11.41
C LEU A 55 -8.38 4.23 -11.18
N GLN A 56 -7.25 3.91 -11.82
CA GLN A 56 -6.55 2.63 -11.73
C GLN A 56 -5.23 2.75 -10.95
N THR A 57 -4.57 3.91 -11.04
CA THR A 57 -3.31 4.18 -10.33
C THR A 57 -3.42 5.47 -9.54
N LEU A 58 -3.12 5.40 -8.26
CA LEU A 58 -2.95 6.56 -7.38
C LEU A 58 -1.58 6.49 -6.70
N GLU A 59 -0.73 7.45 -7.02
CA GLU A 59 0.53 7.70 -6.33
C GLU A 59 0.44 9.04 -5.61
N CYS A 60 0.42 8.99 -4.29
CA CYS A 60 0.32 10.17 -3.43
C CYS A 60 1.33 10.13 -2.28
N SER A 61 2.46 9.48 -2.53
CA SER A 61 3.57 9.35 -1.58
C SER A 61 4.23 10.71 -1.28
N CYS A 62 4.97 10.78 -0.16
CA CYS A 62 5.72 11.97 0.27
C CYS A 62 4.84 13.22 0.41
N ASN A 63 3.67 13.06 1.01
CA ASN A 63 2.71 14.13 1.25
C ASN A 63 2.46 14.34 2.76
N LYS A 64 1.45 15.11 3.11
CA LYS A 64 1.07 15.39 4.51
C LYS A 64 -0.34 14.87 4.83
N LEU A 65 -0.73 13.77 4.16
CA LEU A 65 -2.06 13.19 4.30
C LEU A 65 -2.26 12.60 5.70
N THR A 66 -3.32 13.00 6.37
CA THR A 66 -3.77 12.39 7.63
C THR A 66 -4.91 11.40 7.41
N THR A 67 -5.60 11.53 6.29
CA THR A 67 -6.70 10.65 5.85
C THR A 67 -6.63 10.43 4.35
N LEU A 68 -7.06 9.26 3.90
CA LEU A 68 -7.19 8.91 2.49
C LEU A 68 -8.42 8.01 2.31
N ASP A 69 -9.43 8.52 1.58
CA ASP A 69 -10.64 7.75 1.27
C ASP A 69 -10.66 7.37 -0.22
N VAL A 70 -10.34 6.09 -0.48
CA VAL A 70 -10.32 5.51 -1.84
C VAL A 70 -11.48 4.54 -2.09
N ARG A 71 -12.48 4.49 -1.20
CA ARG A 71 -13.58 3.52 -1.27
C ARG A 71 -14.43 3.63 -2.56
N LYS A 72 -14.49 4.78 -3.19
CA LYS A 72 -15.19 4.98 -4.47
C LYS A 72 -14.31 4.68 -5.70
N ASN A 73 -12.99 4.60 -5.53
CA ASN A 73 -12.04 4.31 -6.60
C ASN A 73 -11.89 2.78 -6.77
N THR A 74 -13.00 2.10 -7.06
CA THR A 74 -13.09 0.62 -7.06
C THR A 74 -12.31 -0.05 -8.18
N LYS A 75 -11.79 0.73 -9.13
CA LYS A 75 -10.95 0.24 -10.24
C LYS A 75 -9.45 0.32 -9.93
N LEU A 76 -9.05 0.76 -8.73
CA LEU A 76 -7.64 0.83 -8.36
C LEU A 76 -6.96 -0.54 -8.44
N VAL A 77 -5.86 -0.54 -9.19
CA VAL A 77 -4.91 -1.65 -9.35
C VAL A 77 -3.63 -1.35 -8.57
N LYS A 78 -3.21 -0.07 -8.55
CA LYS A 78 -2.00 0.39 -7.87
C LYS A 78 -2.33 1.55 -6.93
N LEU A 79 -1.89 1.44 -5.68
CA LEU A 79 -1.96 2.49 -4.66
C LEU A 79 -0.60 2.63 -3.98
N GLY A 80 0.03 3.80 -4.13
CA GLY A 80 1.19 4.26 -3.38
C GLY A 80 0.80 5.46 -2.52
N CYS A 81 0.98 5.34 -1.20
CA CYS A 81 0.69 6.40 -0.24
C CYS A 81 1.77 6.49 0.85
N ASP A 82 3.00 6.16 0.48
CA ASP A 82 4.16 6.14 1.36
C ASP A 82 4.45 7.51 1.96
N VAL A 83 5.17 7.54 3.08
CA VAL A 83 5.67 8.76 3.71
C VAL A 83 4.56 9.80 3.86
N ASN A 84 3.55 9.43 4.65
CA ASN A 84 2.40 10.27 4.99
C ASN A 84 2.14 10.23 6.52
N LYS A 85 0.99 10.68 6.95
CA LYS A 85 0.58 10.69 8.38
C LYS A 85 -0.69 9.88 8.62
N LEU A 86 -0.95 8.87 7.77
CA LEU A 86 -2.16 8.07 7.83
C LEU A 86 -2.19 7.22 9.11
N THR A 87 -3.28 7.30 9.86
CA THR A 87 -3.54 6.43 11.02
C THR A 87 -4.47 5.28 10.70
N LYS A 88 -5.20 5.38 9.58
CA LYS A 88 -6.12 4.37 9.05
C LYS A 88 -6.07 4.38 7.52
N LEU A 89 -6.23 3.21 6.90
CA LEU A 89 -6.36 3.05 5.46
C LEU A 89 -7.39 1.95 5.19
N ASP A 90 -8.49 2.30 4.54
CA ASP A 90 -9.54 1.35 4.14
C ASP A 90 -9.45 1.07 2.65
N VAL A 91 -9.00 -0.14 2.29
CA VAL A 91 -8.90 -0.64 0.92
C VAL A 91 -9.92 -1.75 0.62
N SER A 92 -10.92 -1.94 1.48
CA SER A 92 -11.89 -3.03 1.39
C SER A 92 -12.74 -3.00 0.10
N LYS A 93 -12.88 -1.85 -0.54
CA LYS A 93 -13.61 -1.68 -1.81
C LYS A 93 -12.72 -1.76 -3.05
N ASN A 94 -11.41 -1.85 -2.89
CA ASN A 94 -10.43 -1.86 -3.98
C ASN A 94 -10.00 -3.30 -4.31
N SER A 95 -10.95 -4.17 -4.64
CA SER A 95 -10.72 -5.62 -4.86
C SER A 95 -9.82 -5.94 -6.07
N LYS A 96 -9.52 -4.94 -6.90
CA LYS A 96 -8.62 -5.06 -8.04
C LYS A 96 -7.16 -4.75 -7.71
N LEU A 97 -6.84 -4.32 -6.47
CA LEU A 97 -5.48 -3.99 -6.07
C LEU A 97 -4.54 -5.18 -6.26
N GLU A 98 -3.47 -4.92 -7.02
CA GLU A 98 -2.32 -5.79 -7.21
C GLU A 98 -1.08 -5.25 -6.49
N TYR A 99 -0.99 -3.94 -6.33
CA TYR A 99 0.11 -3.24 -5.68
C TYR A 99 -0.43 -2.30 -4.60
N LEU A 100 0.07 -2.47 -3.38
CA LEU A 100 -0.20 -1.57 -2.25
C LEU A 100 1.11 -1.24 -1.55
N SER A 101 1.47 0.04 -1.54
CA SER A 101 2.54 0.58 -0.71
C SER A 101 1.98 1.66 0.21
N CYS A 102 2.18 1.48 1.51
CA CYS A 102 1.74 2.40 2.56
C CYS A 102 2.81 2.55 3.65
N ARG A 103 4.08 2.42 3.27
CA ARG A 103 5.23 2.52 4.16
C ARG A 103 5.34 3.90 4.79
N ASP A 104 6.08 3.98 5.91
CA ASP A 104 6.34 5.24 6.61
C ASP A 104 5.03 6.01 6.91
N ASN A 105 4.12 5.36 7.65
CA ASN A 105 2.85 5.93 8.08
C ASN A 105 2.63 5.66 9.59
N LYS A 106 1.40 5.83 10.08
CA LYS A 106 1.05 5.62 11.50
C LYS A 106 -0.06 4.59 11.65
N LEU A 107 -0.16 3.63 10.70
CA LEU A 107 -1.21 2.64 10.69
C LEU A 107 -1.06 1.68 11.88
N THR A 108 -2.14 1.50 12.64
CA THR A 108 -2.20 0.53 13.73
C THR A 108 -2.87 -0.77 13.31
N LYS A 109 -3.65 -0.74 12.22
CA LYS A 109 -4.32 -1.88 11.59
C LYS A 109 -4.31 -1.71 10.07
N LEU A 110 -4.22 -2.83 9.35
CA LEU A 110 -4.35 -2.88 7.91
C LEU A 110 -5.09 -4.17 7.54
N ASP A 111 -6.31 -4.03 7.02
CA ASP A 111 -7.10 -5.16 6.53
C ASP A 111 -7.01 -5.23 5.00
N VAL A 112 -6.36 -6.28 4.50
CA VAL A 112 -6.19 -6.57 3.08
C VAL A 112 -6.98 -7.82 2.65
N SER A 113 -7.88 -8.33 3.49
CA SER A 113 -8.63 -9.57 3.24
C SER A 113 -9.49 -9.53 1.97
N ARG A 114 -9.90 -8.36 1.51
CA ARG A 114 -10.67 -8.14 0.28
C ARG A 114 -9.81 -7.95 -0.97
N ASN A 115 -8.50 -7.88 -0.82
CA ASN A 115 -7.56 -7.59 -1.91
C ASN A 115 -6.83 -8.88 -2.36
N SER A 116 -7.58 -9.90 -2.77
CA SER A 116 -7.05 -11.24 -3.11
C SER A 116 -6.12 -11.24 -4.33
N LYS A 117 -6.10 -10.15 -5.11
CA LYS A 117 -5.21 -9.98 -6.27
C LYS A 117 -3.85 -9.39 -5.91
N LEU A 118 -3.61 -8.99 -4.65
CA LEU A 118 -2.34 -8.41 -4.23
C LEU A 118 -1.17 -9.35 -4.55
N LYS A 119 -0.19 -8.77 -5.26
CA LYS A 119 1.11 -9.34 -5.59
C LYS A 119 2.24 -8.67 -4.80
N TYR A 120 2.08 -7.39 -4.50
CA TYR A 120 3.04 -6.57 -3.78
C TYR A 120 2.35 -5.87 -2.60
N LEU A 121 2.88 -6.05 -1.40
CA LEU A 121 2.46 -5.36 -0.20
C LEU A 121 3.68 -4.83 0.55
N ASP A 122 3.79 -3.52 0.64
CA ASP A 122 4.78 -2.84 1.47
C ASP A 122 4.06 -2.00 2.54
N CYS A 123 4.19 -2.41 3.79
CA CYS A 123 3.68 -1.71 4.96
C CYS A 123 4.82 -1.45 5.98
N TYR A 124 6.05 -1.32 5.48
CA TYR A 124 7.24 -0.97 6.25
C TYR A 124 6.99 0.27 7.11
N ASP A 125 7.62 0.33 8.26
CA ASP A 125 7.55 1.43 9.25
C ASP A 125 6.13 1.94 9.48
N ASN A 126 5.39 1.13 10.23
CA ASN A 126 4.06 1.45 10.72
C ASN A 126 3.93 1.03 12.20
N LYS A 127 2.71 0.95 12.71
CA LYS A 127 2.44 0.55 14.10
C LYS A 127 1.56 -0.69 14.19
N LEU A 128 1.65 -1.58 13.16
CA LEU A 128 0.81 -2.76 13.05
C LEU A 128 1.16 -3.76 14.17
N THR A 129 0.14 -4.23 14.89
CA THR A 129 0.29 -5.29 15.91
C THR A 129 -0.14 -6.66 15.38
N ASP A 130 -0.89 -6.68 14.28
CA ASP A 130 -1.34 -7.88 13.58
C ASP A 130 -1.40 -7.60 12.07
N LEU A 131 -1.16 -8.65 11.26
CA LEU A 131 -1.28 -8.59 9.80
C LEU A 131 -1.75 -9.94 9.27
N ASN A 132 -3.01 -10.02 8.84
CA ASN A 132 -3.58 -11.23 8.26
C ASN A 132 -3.54 -11.16 6.73
N ILE A 133 -2.69 -11.98 6.12
CA ILE A 133 -2.50 -12.08 4.68
C ILE A 133 -2.98 -13.42 4.10
N SER A 134 -3.73 -14.21 4.86
CA SER A 134 -4.18 -15.55 4.46
C SER A 134 -5.05 -15.57 3.19
N LYS A 135 -5.69 -14.45 2.85
CA LYS A 135 -6.50 -14.27 1.62
C LYS A 135 -5.68 -13.75 0.44
N ASN A 136 -4.44 -13.30 0.66
CA ASN A 136 -3.59 -12.71 -0.37
C ASN A 136 -2.60 -13.76 -0.95
N GLN A 137 -3.15 -14.86 -1.45
CA GLN A 137 -2.37 -16.02 -1.91
C GLN A 137 -1.55 -15.72 -3.19
N ASN A 138 -1.75 -14.57 -3.80
CA ASN A 138 -0.97 -14.10 -4.95
C ASN A 138 0.24 -13.24 -4.58
N LEU A 139 0.48 -12.98 -3.27
CA LEU A 139 1.64 -12.20 -2.84
C LEU A 139 2.94 -12.84 -3.31
N ILE A 140 3.76 -12.01 -3.93
CA ILE A 140 5.13 -12.30 -4.39
C ILE A 140 6.12 -11.56 -3.50
N VAL A 141 5.80 -10.31 -3.12
CA VAL A 141 6.63 -9.46 -2.29
C VAL A 141 5.84 -9.02 -1.07
N LEU A 142 6.38 -9.24 0.11
CA LEU A 142 5.88 -8.72 1.39
C LEU A 142 7.01 -8.02 2.13
N ASN A 143 6.83 -6.73 2.41
CA ASN A 143 7.64 -6.00 3.37
C ASN A 143 6.75 -5.48 4.50
N CYS A 144 6.92 -6.05 5.68
CA CYS A 144 6.24 -5.63 6.91
C CYS A 144 7.25 -5.33 8.03
N SER A 145 8.49 -5.02 7.69
CA SER A 145 9.54 -4.66 8.64
C SER A 145 9.20 -3.37 9.41
N PHE A 146 9.83 -3.16 10.56
CA PHE A 146 9.60 -1.99 11.41
C PHE A 146 8.13 -1.83 11.80
N ASN A 147 7.58 -2.89 12.43
CA ASN A 147 6.23 -2.91 12.97
C ASN A 147 6.23 -3.47 14.40
N LYS A 148 5.07 -3.85 14.92
CA LYS A 148 4.91 -4.42 16.27
C LYS A 148 4.31 -5.82 16.24
N LEU A 149 4.53 -6.56 15.13
CA LEU A 149 3.94 -7.88 14.93
C LEU A 149 4.55 -8.90 15.90
N SER A 150 3.71 -9.57 16.68
CA SER A 150 4.11 -10.69 17.54
C SER A 150 3.98 -12.05 16.87
N LYS A 151 3.22 -12.11 15.76
CA LYS A 151 3.01 -13.29 14.92
C LYS A 151 2.85 -12.87 13.47
N LEU A 152 3.26 -13.73 12.55
CA LEU A 152 3.05 -13.59 11.11
C LEU A 152 2.91 -15.00 10.51
N ASP A 153 1.76 -15.27 9.91
CA ASP A 153 1.51 -16.52 9.19
C ASP A 153 1.61 -16.27 7.69
N VAL A 154 2.64 -16.85 7.05
CA VAL A 154 2.90 -16.79 5.61
C VAL A 154 2.61 -18.12 4.91
N THR A 155 2.12 -19.13 5.61
CA THR A 155 1.96 -20.51 5.09
C THR A 155 1.03 -20.62 3.89
N LYS A 156 0.08 -19.68 3.73
CA LYS A 156 -0.84 -19.61 2.59
C LYS A 156 -0.26 -18.85 1.39
N ASN A 157 0.81 -18.11 1.58
CA ASN A 157 1.41 -17.23 0.56
C ASN A 157 2.54 -17.94 -0.20
N LYS A 158 2.23 -19.06 -0.85
CA LYS A 158 3.19 -19.97 -1.50
C LYS A 158 3.95 -19.35 -2.69
N LYS A 159 3.53 -18.17 -3.15
CA LYS A 159 4.18 -17.43 -4.25
C LYS A 159 5.21 -16.40 -3.76
N LEU A 160 5.36 -16.23 -2.42
CA LEU A 160 6.35 -15.30 -1.90
C LEU A 160 7.75 -15.67 -2.38
N SER A 161 8.41 -14.69 -2.99
CA SER A 161 9.82 -14.71 -3.38
C SER A 161 10.65 -13.76 -2.52
N LEU A 162 10.04 -12.72 -1.96
CA LEU A 162 10.68 -11.78 -1.06
C LEU A 162 9.83 -11.58 0.19
N LEU A 163 10.42 -11.81 1.36
CA LEU A 163 9.82 -11.55 2.66
C LEU A 163 10.76 -10.73 3.52
N LYS A 164 10.37 -9.49 3.84
CA LYS A 164 11.02 -8.65 4.84
C LYS A 164 10.08 -8.47 6.02
N CYS A 165 10.49 -8.94 7.18
CA CYS A 165 9.74 -8.84 8.44
C CYS A 165 10.66 -8.51 9.62
N SER A 166 11.83 -7.90 9.35
CA SER A 166 12.77 -7.47 10.38
C SER A 166 12.17 -6.41 11.32
N ASP A 167 12.81 -6.18 12.44
CA ASP A 167 12.39 -5.17 13.43
C ASP A 167 10.91 -5.32 13.83
N ASN A 168 10.54 -6.53 14.28
CA ASN A 168 9.24 -6.88 14.81
C ASN A 168 9.40 -7.62 16.17
N LYS A 169 8.34 -8.25 16.65
CA LYS A 169 8.32 -9.00 17.92
C LYS A 169 8.01 -10.49 17.70
N LEU A 170 8.34 -11.01 16.50
CA LEU A 170 8.01 -12.40 16.13
C LEU A 170 8.79 -13.38 17.02
N THR A 171 8.08 -14.34 17.60
CA THR A 171 8.68 -15.44 18.39
C THR A 171 8.79 -16.73 17.58
N LYS A 172 8.04 -16.84 16.48
CA LYS A 172 8.04 -17.96 15.54
C LYS A 172 7.79 -17.44 14.13
N LEU A 173 8.40 -18.08 13.14
CA LEU A 173 8.13 -17.84 11.73
C LEU A 173 8.27 -19.18 10.99
N ASP A 174 7.22 -19.62 10.33
CA ASP A 174 7.24 -20.82 9.49
C ASP A 174 7.22 -20.42 8.01
N VAL A 175 8.34 -20.62 7.33
CA VAL A 175 8.51 -20.37 5.90
C VAL A 175 8.61 -21.67 5.08
N THR A 176 8.38 -22.83 5.67
CA THR A 176 8.53 -24.14 5.02
C THR A 176 7.60 -24.35 3.82
N LYS A 177 6.52 -23.56 3.71
CA LYS A 177 5.57 -23.58 2.58
C LYS A 177 5.89 -22.54 1.50
N ASN A 178 6.87 -21.67 1.74
CA ASN A 178 7.26 -20.60 0.82
C ASN A 178 8.48 -21.02 0.00
N THR A 179 8.36 -22.11 -0.76
CA THR A 179 9.46 -22.77 -1.50
C THR A 179 10.00 -21.92 -2.65
N ARG A 180 9.40 -20.77 -2.95
CA ARG A 180 9.88 -19.79 -3.94
C ARG A 180 10.63 -18.63 -3.32
N LEU A 181 10.90 -18.68 -2.01
CA LEU A 181 11.51 -17.58 -1.28
C LEU A 181 12.99 -17.46 -1.66
N ILE A 182 13.37 -16.33 -2.24
CA ILE A 182 14.74 -16.00 -2.69
C ILE A 182 15.39 -15.05 -1.67
N GLU A 183 14.62 -14.14 -1.08
CA GLU A 183 15.12 -13.18 -0.12
C GLU A 183 14.27 -13.23 1.16
N LEU A 184 14.93 -13.43 2.30
CA LEU A 184 14.32 -13.41 3.63
C LEU A 184 15.12 -12.50 4.55
N ASP A 185 14.49 -11.45 5.07
CA ASP A 185 14.98 -10.67 6.19
C ASP A 185 13.99 -10.79 7.36
N CYS A 186 14.37 -11.56 8.37
CA CYS A 186 13.63 -11.71 9.63
C CYS A 186 14.49 -11.30 10.85
N SER A 187 15.54 -10.51 10.61
CA SER A 187 16.45 -10.01 11.63
C SER A 187 15.72 -9.17 12.69
N ARG A 188 16.36 -8.96 13.84
CA ARG A 188 15.81 -8.13 14.94
C ARG A 188 14.37 -8.52 15.32
N ASN A 189 14.17 -9.83 15.52
CA ASN A 189 12.97 -10.43 16.07
C ASN A 189 13.34 -11.29 17.28
N ASN A 190 12.36 -11.94 17.92
CA ASN A 190 12.57 -12.81 19.07
C ASN A 190 12.52 -14.31 18.69
N LEU A 191 12.94 -14.63 17.44
CA LEU A 191 12.92 -16.00 16.93
C LEU A 191 13.93 -16.87 17.69
N LYS A 192 13.49 -18.00 18.21
CA LYS A 192 14.38 -18.98 18.86
C LYS A 192 15.02 -19.93 17.84
N GLN A 193 14.33 -20.18 16.74
CA GLN A 193 14.80 -21.05 15.66
C GLN A 193 14.10 -20.66 14.35
N LEU A 194 14.73 -20.97 13.23
CA LEU A 194 14.20 -20.80 11.87
C LEU A 194 14.51 -22.04 11.05
N ASN A 195 13.50 -22.63 10.44
CA ASN A 195 13.67 -23.80 9.57
C ASN A 195 13.59 -23.36 8.11
N LEU A 196 14.71 -23.48 7.39
CA LEU A 196 14.86 -23.12 5.98
C LEU A 196 14.97 -24.35 5.06
N ARG A 197 14.67 -25.56 5.56
CA ARG A 197 14.92 -26.82 4.84
C ARG A 197 14.35 -26.90 3.42
N TYR A 198 13.34 -26.09 3.10
CA TYR A 198 12.65 -26.11 1.81
C TYR A 198 12.74 -24.79 1.05
N ASN A 199 13.69 -23.92 1.44
CA ASN A 199 13.92 -22.62 0.83
C ASN A 199 15.33 -22.60 0.23
N GLU A 200 15.53 -23.34 -0.89
CA GLU A 200 16.80 -23.45 -1.61
C GLU A 200 16.91 -22.40 -2.72
#